data_d5a8df28141d23740fe670903c4957c8
#
_entry.id   d5a8df28141d23740fe670903c4957c8
#
_cell.length_a   1.000
_cell.length_b   1.000
_cell.length_c   1.000
_cell.angle_alpha   90.00
_cell.angle_beta   90.00
_cell.angle_gamma   90.00
#
_symmetry.space_group_name_H-M   'P 1'
#
loop_
_entity.id
_entity.type
_entity.pdbx_description
1 polymer ?
#
loop_
_entity_poly.entity_id
_entity_poly.type
_entity_poly.pdbx_seq_one_letter_code
_entity_poly.pdbx_strand_id
1 'polypeptide(L)'
;MSNLPESKGPEYLYTNTDLKLVFTDNCHIMPKLTKLLYDSGVRRRVGISVTHPGRGIGWHADQDPERMDEMVIRGIIGLDVRVEEGEQCYLGLGTPNNGLKFHIRDNKSSFFYSRVPHHVVNELKYPRYCIILDHSLPKKTVRNK
;
A
#
# COMPACT_ATOMS: atom_id res chain seq x y z
N MET A 1 0.91 -22.68 -19.67
CA MET A 1 1.62 -21.59 -18.94
C MET A 1 0.84 -20.30 -19.09
N SER A 2 0.33 -19.77 -18.02
CA SER A 2 -0.34 -18.48 -18.06
C SER A 2 0.70 -17.39 -18.20
N ASN A 3 0.71 -16.68 -19.32
CA ASN A 3 1.44 -15.44 -19.49
C ASN A 3 0.69 -14.29 -18.79
N LEU A 4 0.44 -14.46 -17.49
CA LEU A 4 -0.10 -13.35 -16.71
C LEU A 4 1.02 -12.30 -16.63
N PRO A 5 0.70 -11.03 -16.93
CA PRO A 5 1.69 -9.97 -16.77
C PRO A 5 2.18 -9.95 -15.33
N GLU A 6 3.46 -9.72 -15.14
CA GLU A 6 4.02 -9.46 -13.82
C GLU A 6 3.21 -8.33 -13.17
N SER A 7 2.98 -8.43 -11.86
CA SER A 7 2.30 -7.36 -11.15
C SER A 7 3.15 -6.10 -11.26
N LYS A 8 2.65 -5.13 -12.00
CA LYS A 8 3.25 -3.80 -11.98
C LYS A 8 3.01 -3.19 -10.60
N GLY A 9 3.96 -2.41 -10.12
CA GLY A 9 3.78 -1.62 -8.91
C GLY A 9 2.56 -0.69 -9.01
N PRO A 10 2.18 -0.03 -7.91
CA PRO A 10 1.05 0.90 -7.90
C PRO A 10 1.17 2.00 -8.95
N GLU A 11 0.07 2.35 -9.58
CA GLU A 11 -0.04 3.53 -10.42
C GLU A 11 -0.21 4.75 -9.51
N TYR A 12 0.85 5.51 -9.33
CA TYR A 12 0.86 6.63 -8.39
C TYR A 12 0.12 7.85 -8.92
N LEU A 13 -0.65 8.50 -8.07
CA LEU A 13 -1.24 9.82 -8.29
C LEU A 13 -0.21 10.90 -7.98
N TYR A 14 0.52 10.74 -6.90
CA TYR A 14 1.69 11.56 -6.57
C TYR A 14 2.68 10.78 -5.72
N THR A 15 3.92 11.21 -5.78
CA THR A 15 5.02 10.62 -5.03
C THR A 15 5.86 11.74 -4.41
N ASN A 16 6.64 11.39 -3.40
CA ASN A 16 7.64 12.27 -2.83
C ASN A 16 9.01 11.62 -3.04
N THR A 17 9.59 11.86 -4.20
CA THR A 17 10.89 11.32 -4.62
C THR A 17 11.94 12.41 -4.46
N ASP A 18 13.16 12.04 -4.07
CA ASP A 18 14.26 12.99 -3.82
C ASP A 18 13.83 14.17 -2.93
N LEU A 19 13.01 13.88 -1.92
CA LEU A 19 12.44 14.85 -0.98
C LEU A 19 11.56 15.93 -1.65
N LYS A 20 11.12 15.69 -2.88
CA LYS A 20 10.17 16.55 -3.60
C LYS A 20 8.85 15.83 -3.84
N LEU A 21 7.76 16.54 -3.57
CA LEU A 21 6.43 16.07 -3.95
C LEU A 21 6.25 16.29 -5.46
N VAL A 22 5.98 15.21 -6.18
CA VAL A 22 5.75 15.22 -7.62
C VAL A 22 4.39 14.64 -7.93
N PHE A 23 3.53 15.44 -8.57
CA PHE A 23 2.26 14.94 -9.11
C PHE A 23 2.52 14.25 -10.45
N THR A 24 2.05 13.01 -10.55
CA THR A 24 2.14 12.25 -11.80
C THR A 24 0.99 12.62 -12.75
N ASP A 25 1.08 12.21 -14.01
CA ASP A 25 0.00 12.43 -14.98
C ASP A 25 -1.32 11.75 -14.56
N ASN A 26 -1.23 10.71 -13.75
CA ASN A 26 -2.42 9.99 -13.22
C ASN A 26 -3.31 10.87 -12.34
N CYS A 27 -2.78 11.96 -11.76
CA CYS A 27 -3.59 12.89 -10.97
C CYS A 27 -4.70 13.54 -11.78
N HIS A 28 -4.52 13.67 -13.11
CA HIS A 28 -5.53 14.21 -14.01
C HIS A 28 -6.67 13.23 -14.30
N ILE A 29 -6.42 11.92 -14.10
CA ILE A 29 -7.43 10.87 -14.25
C ILE A 29 -8.36 10.85 -13.02
N MET A 30 -7.79 11.09 -11.84
CA MET A 30 -8.51 11.08 -10.55
C MET A 30 -8.29 12.37 -9.75
N PRO A 31 -8.70 13.52 -10.30
CA PRO A 31 -8.36 14.80 -9.67
C PRO A 31 -9.02 15.01 -8.30
N LYS A 32 -10.26 14.54 -8.13
CA LYS A 32 -10.96 14.66 -6.86
C LYS A 32 -10.35 13.81 -5.75
N LEU A 33 -9.96 12.58 -6.08
CA LEU A 33 -9.28 11.68 -5.13
C LEU A 33 -7.90 12.24 -4.76
N THR A 34 -7.15 12.70 -5.75
CA THR A 34 -5.84 13.31 -5.54
C THR A 34 -5.95 14.50 -4.59
N LYS A 35 -6.90 15.41 -4.84
CA LYS A 35 -7.14 16.57 -4.00
C LYS A 35 -7.54 16.18 -2.58
N LEU A 36 -8.47 15.24 -2.43
CA LEU A 36 -8.94 14.78 -1.12
C LEU A 36 -7.78 14.25 -0.27
N LEU A 37 -6.96 13.38 -0.84
CA LEU A 37 -5.85 12.77 -0.12
C LEU A 37 -4.73 13.78 0.18
N TYR A 38 -4.45 14.67 -0.75
CA TYR A 38 -3.51 15.75 -0.53
C TYR A 38 -3.97 16.70 0.58
N ASP A 39 -5.22 17.16 0.53
CA ASP A 39 -5.80 18.04 1.55
C ASP A 39 -5.90 17.35 2.93
N SER A 40 -6.00 16.02 2.95
CA SER A 40 -5.97 15.22 4.18
C SER A 40 -4.58 15.06 4.80
N GLY A 41 -3.55 15.60 4.18
CA GLY A 41 -2.19 15.58 4.74
C GLY A 41 -1.32 14.41 4.28
N VAL A 42 -1.77 13.57 3.36
CA VAL A 42 -0.95 12.51 2.80
C VAL A 42 0.07 13.13 1.83
N ARG A 43 1.34 13.09 2.18
CA ARG A 43 2.39 13.86 1.47
C ARG A 43 3.50 13.01 0.87
N ARG A 44 3.46 11.68 1.09
CA ARG A 44 4.54 10.84 0.59
C ARG A 44 4.18 10.18 -0.75
N ARG A 45 3.23 9.28 -0.76
CA ARG A 45 2.79 8.58 -1.97
C ARG A 45 1.32 8.20 -1.86
N VAL A 46 0.64 8.29 -2.99
CA VAL A 46 -0.69 7.72 -3.16
C VAL A 46 -0.77 7.08 -4.52
N GLY A 47 -1.30 5.88 -4.58
CA GLY A 47 -1.49 5.16 -5.84
C GLY A 47 -2.63 4.16 -5.79
N ILE A 48 -2.99 3.67 -6.94
CA ILE A 48 -3.93 2.57 -7.10
C ILE A 48 -3.11 1.31 -7.38
N SER A 49 -3.34 0.29 -6.58
CA SER A 49 -2.71 -1.02 -6.73
C SER A 49 -3.70 -2.02 -7.31
N VAL A 50 -3.25 -2.74 -8.31
CA VAL A 50 -4.00 -3.86 -8.89
C VAL A 50 -3.20 -5.14 -8.65
N THR A 51 -3.83 -6.10 -8.00
CA THR A 51 -3.24 -7.43 -7.83
C THR A 51 -4.10 -8.44 -8.57
N HIS A 52 -3.50 -9.10 -9.56
CA HIS A 52 -4.20 -10.08 -10.38
C HIS A 52 -4.51 -11.37 -9.61
N PRO A 53 -5.50 -12.17 -10.09
CA PRO A 53 -5.85 -13.45 -9.48
C PRO A 53 -4.65 -14.36 -9.30
N GLY A 54 -4.56 -15.00 -8.13
CA GLY A 54 -3.49 -15.94 -7.81
C GLY A 54 -2.11 -15.30 -7.62
N ARG A 55 -2.02 -13.98 -7.63
CA ARG A 55 -0.79 -13.24 -7.41
C ARG A 55 -0.72 -12.70 -5.98
N GLY A 56 0.46 -12.34 -5.58
CA GLY A 56 0.71 -11.76 -4.28
C GLY A 56 2.08 -11.12 -4.25
N ILE A 57 2.43 -10.60 -3.10
CA ILE A 57 3.76 -10.06 -2.82
C ILE A 57 4.32 -10.87 -1.67
N GLY A 58 5.50 -11.47 -1.88
CA GLY A 58 6.18 -12.27 -0.86
C GLY A 58 6.59 -11.44 0.36
N TRP A 59 7.02 -12.15 1.39
CA TRP A 59 7.50 -11.51 2.62
C TRP A 59 8.65 -10.55 2.34
N HIS A 60 8.48 -9.31 2.75
CA HIS A 60 9.47 -8.25 2.64
C HIS A 60 9.21 -7.17 3.70
N ALA A 61 10.19 -6.32 3.91
CA ALA A 61 10.05 -5.09 4.66
C ALA A 61 10.49 -3.94 3.76
N ASP A 62 9.73 -2.87 3.76
CA ASP A 62 10.09 -1.72 2.94
C ASP A 62 11.31 -1.01 3.53
N GLN A 63 12.20 -0.62 2.64
CA GLN A 63 13.40 0.15 2.99
C GLN A 63 13.47 1.38 2.10
N ASP A 64 13.73 2.51 2.71
CA ASP A 64 13.99 3.76 2.03
C ASP A 64 15.22 4.41 2.67
N PRO A 65 16.42 4.19 2.09
CA PRO A 65 17.66 4.69 2.67
C PRO A 65 17.70 6.21 2.85
N GLU A 66 16.98 6.95 2.00
CA GLU A 66 16.92 8.41 2.07
C GLU A 66 16.07 8.93 3.24
N ARG A 67 15.23 8.05 3.81
CA ARG A 67 14.24 8.40 4.83
C ARG A 67 14.31 7.53 6.06
N MET A 68 15.51 7.11 6.44
CA MET A 68 15.73 6.26 7.60
C MET A 68 15.30 6.89 8.92
N ASP A 69 15.23 8.20 8.98
CA ASP A 69 14.78 9.00 10.13
C ASP A 69 13.26 9.20 10.19
N GLU A 70 12.54 8.75 9.17
CA GLU A 70 11.08 8.84 9.11
C GLU A 70 10.43 7.50 9.43
N MET A 71 9.27 7.57 10.07
CA MET A 71 8.35 6.43 10.20
C MET A 71 7.34 6.48 9.05
N VAL A 72 7.35 5.45 8.20
CA VAL A 72 6.41 5.36 7.09
C VAL A 72 5.26 4.44 7.47
N ILE A 73 4.08 5.02 7.56
CA ILE A 73 2.84 4.29 7.77
C ILE A 73 2.19 4.08 6.42
N ARG A 74 1.98 2.83 6.07
CA ARG A 74 1.27 2.44 4.85
C ARG A 74 -0.18 2.13 5.15
N GLY A 75 -1.06 2.70 4.34
CA GLY A 75 -2.49 2.38 4.32
C GLY A 75 -2.84 1.58 3.08
N ILE A 76 -3.67 0.57 3.26
CA ILE A 76 -4.31 -0.18 2.18
C ILE A 76 -5.81 -0.04 2.35
N ILE A 77 -6.49 0.48 1.32
CA ILE A 77 -7.94 0.69 1.32
C ILE A 77 -8.53 -0.08 0.14
N GLY A 78 -9.41 -1.04 0.40
CA GLY A 78 -10.08 -1.79 -0.66
C GLY A 78 -11.05 -0.91 -1.45
N LEU A 79 -10.94 -0.93 -2.78
CA LEU A 79 -11.83 -0.23 -3.71
C LEU A 79 -12.79 -1.18 -4.39
N ASP A 80 -12.27 -2.26 -4.96
CA ASP A 80 -13.03 -3.33 -5.59
C ASP A 80 -12.34 -4.65 -5.25
N VAL A 81 -12.89 -5.32 -4.26
CA VAL A 81 -12.37 -6.58 -3.72
C VAL A 81 -13.51 -7.59 -3.71
N ARG A 82 -13.63 -8.35 -4.79
CA ARG A 82 -14.70 -9.33 -4.99
C ARG A 82 -14.27 -10.67 -4.42
N VAL A 83 -14.84 -11.02 -3.28
CA VAL A 83 -14.51 -12.27 -2.55
C VAL A 83 -15.68 -13.24 -2.69
N GLU A 84 -15.40 -14.41 -3.25
CA GLU A 84 -16.35 -15.53 -3.28
C GLU A 84 -16.09 -16.47 -2.08
N GLU A 85 -17.01 -17.38 -1.83
CA GLU A 85 -16.90 -18.33 -0.74
C GLU A 85 -15.61 -19.17 -0.84
N GLY A 86 -14.87 -19.25 0.26
CA GLY A 86 -13.62 -20.00 0.33
C GLY A 86 -12.39 -19.30 -0.19
N GLU A 87 -12.53 -18.13 -0.81
CA GLU A 87 -11.41 -17.34 -1.30
C GLU A 87 -10.77 -16.49 -0.22
N GLN A 88 -9.47 -16.26 -0.34
CA GLN A 88 -8.69 -15.45 0.60
C GLN A 88 -8.01 -14.27 -0.08
N CYS A 89 -8.09 -13.13 0.56
CA CYS A 89 -7.33 -11.94 0.21
C CYS A 89 -6.97 -11.22 1.51
N TYR A 90 -5.67 -11.18 1.81
CA TYR A 90 -5.21 -10.61 3.08
C TYR A 90 -3.82 -10.01 3.00
N LEU A 91 -3.55 -9.13 3.94
CA LEU A 91 -2.23 -8.64 4.30
C LEU A 91 -1.75 -9.42 5.52
N GLY A 92 -0.58 -10.05 5.43
CA GLY A 92 0.08 -10.67 6.57
C GLY A 92 1.15 -9.73 7.14
N LEU A 93 1.21 -9.61 8.44
CA LEU A 93 2.20 -8.80 9.16
C LEU A 93 2.95 -9.66 10.18
N GLY A 94 4.25 -9.43 10.31
CA GLY A 94 5.10 -10.09 11.29
C GLY A 94 6.02 -11.12 10.67
N THR A 95 5.84 -12.39 11.01
CA THR A 95 6.63 -13.48 10.45
C THR A 95 5.73 -14.58 9.91
N PRO A 96 6.22 -15.45 9.00
CA PRO A 96 5.40 -16.54 8.45
C PRO A 96 4.79 -17.45 9.52
N ASN A 97 5.46 -17.64 10.65
CA ASN A 97 5.03 -18.55 11.71
C ASN A 97 4.25 -17.86 12.84
N ASN A 98 4.30 -16.54 12.93
CA ASN A 98 3.69 -15.78 14.03
C ASN A 98 3.20 -14.41 13.56
N GLY A 99 2.52 -14.39 12.43
CA GLY A 99 1.98 -13.18 11.83
C GLY A 99 0.51 -12.98 12.09
N LEU A 100 0.09 -11.73 11.94
CA LEU A 100 -1.29 -11.33 11.93
C LEU A 100 -1.81 -11.28 10.49
N LYS A 101 -3.07 -11.64 10.30
CA LYS A 101 -3.75 -11.55 9.00
C LYS A 101 -4.85 -10.49 9.04
N PHE A 102 -4.82 -9.60 8.09
CA PHE A 102 -5.83 -8.57 7.89
C PHE A 102 -6.50 -8.79 6.54
N HIS A 103 -7.75 -9.23 6.56
CA HIS A 103 -8.50 -9.45 5.34
C HIS A 103 -8.80 -8.13 4.64
N ILE A 104 -8.45 -8.09 3.35
CA ILE A 104 -8.68 -6.90 2.52
C ILE A 104 -10.09 -7.01 1.95
N ARG A 105 -10.89 -5.98 2.19
CA ARG A 105 -12.31 -5.90 1.80
C ARG A 105 -12.62 -4.49 1.32
N ASP A 106 -13.71 -4.36 0.58
CA ASP A 106 -14.21 -3.06 0.12
C ASP A 106 -14.47 -2.11 1.28
N ASN A 107 -14.07 -0.86 1.10
CA ASN A 107 -14.26 0.23 2.06
C ASN A 107 -13.62 -0.02 3.43
N LYS A 108 -12.76 -1.01 3.54
CA LYS A 108 -11.98 -1.26 4.76
C LYS A 108 -10.54 -0.84 4.55
N SER A 109 -9.98 -0.26 5.58
CA SER A 109 -8.59 0.20 5.59
C SER A 109 -7.77 -0.55 6.62
N SER A 110 -6.52 -0.80 6.26
CA SER A 110 -5.51 -1.34 7.18
C SER A 110 -4.29 -0.41 7.12
N PHE A 111 -3.78 -0.04 8.29
CA PHE A 111 -2.59 0.81 8.41
C PHE A 111 -1.52 0.06 9.18
N PHE A 112 -0.30 0.12 8.70
CA PHE A 112 0.82 -0.56 9.35
C PHE A 112 2.14 0.17 9.10
N TYR A 113 3.10 -0.10 9.97
CA TYR A 113 4.46 0.39 9.79
C TYR A 113 5.15 -0.40 8.67
N SER A 114 5.51 0.25 7.59
CA SER A 114 5.97 -0.41 6.36
C SER A 114 7.29 -1.18 6.50
N ARG A 115 8.06 -0.92 7.54
CA ARG A 115 9.29 -1.66 7.85
C ARG A 115 9.07 -2.96 8.62
N VAL A 116 7.85 -3.21 9.10
CA VAL A 116 7.48 -4.51 9.63
C VAL A 116 7.40 -5.49 8.46
N PRO A 117 7.98 -6.69 8.58
CA PRO A 117 7.83 -7.70 7.53
C PRO A 117 6.37 -7.96 7.21
N HIS A 118 6.03 -7.96 5.95
CA HIS A 118 4.67 -8.13 5.48
C HIS A 118 4.63 -8.85 4.13
N HIS A 119 3.49 -9.42 3.84
CA HIS A 119 3.20 -10.03 2.55
C HIS A 119 1.72 -9.82 2.19
N VAL A 120 1.41 -10.00 0.92
CA VAL A 120 0.04 -9.88 0.41
C VAL A 120 -0.31 -11.15 -0.34
N VAL A 121 -1.48 -11.67 -0.06
CA VAL A 121 -2.06 -12.82 -0.75
C VAL A 121 -3.35 -12.40 -1.43
N ASN A 122 -3.47 -12.74 -2.72
CA ASN A 122 -4.70 -12.60 -3.47
C ASN A 122 -5.05 -13.92 -4.16
N GLU A 123 -5.86 -14.71 -3.51
CA GLU A 123 -6.41 -15.96 -4.05
C GLU A 123 -7.81 -15.76 -4.65
N LEU A 124 -8.17 -14.51 -4.93
CA LEU A 124 -9.44 -14.18 -5.54
C LEU A 124 -9.46 -14.56 -7.01
N LYS A 125 -10.65 -14.84 -7.52
CA LYS A 125 -10.92 -15.08 -8.92
C LYS A 125 -10.83 -13.82 -9.79
N TYR A 126 -11.01 -12.66 -9.16
CA TYR A 126 -11.00 -11.34 -9.80
C TYR A 126 -9.80 -10.52 -9.40
N PRO A 127 -9.34 -9.57 -10.23
CA PRO A 127 -8.34 -8.60 -9.82
C PRO A 127 -8.80 -7.80 -8.60
N ARG A 128 -7.89 -7.55 -7.69
CA ARG A 128 -8.13 -6.72 -6.51
C ARG A 128 -7.62 -5.31 -6.75
N TYR A 129 -8.46 -4.33 -6.49
CA TYR A 129 -8.11 -2.91 -6.60
C TYR A 129 -8.09 -2.28 -5.21
N CYS A 130 -6.99 -1.62 -4.89
CA CYS A 130 -6.81 -0.93 -3.62
C CYS A 130 -6.17 0.43 -3.82
N ILE A 131 -6.50 1.38 -2.94
CA ILE A 131 -5.67 2.56 -2.75
C ILE A 131 -4.52 2.15 -1.83
N ILE A 132 -3.30 2.48 -2.23
CA ILE A 132 -2.11 2.39 -1.40
C ILE A 132 -1.67 3.81 -1.10
N LEU A 133 -1.51 4.13 0.16
CA LEU A 133 -1.00 5.43 0.58
C LEU A 133 0.12 5.26 1.59
N ASP A 134 1.13 6.11 1.49
CA ASP A 134 2.20 6.21 2.46
C ASP A 134 2.19 7.58 3.12
N HIS A 135 2.21 7.58 4.42
CA HIS A 135 2.31 8.76 5.25
C HIS A 135 3.59 8.70 6.07
N SER A 136 4.41 9.72 5.96
CA SER A 136 5.65 9.83 6.72
C SER A 136 5.44 10.66 7.98
N LEU A 137 5.88 10.11 9.09
CA LEU A 137 5.95 10.81 10.37
C LEU A 137 7.42 10.95 10.75
N PRO A 138 7.88 12.13 11.20
CA PRO A 138 9.21 12.27 11.73
C PRO A 138 9.34 11.42 13.02
N LYS A 139 10.45 10.72 13.15
CA LYS A 139 10.77 10.06 14.41
C LYS A 139 10.92 11.12 15.49
N LYS A 140 10.25 10.93 16.62
CA LYS A 140 10.47 11.81 17.77
C LYS A 140 11.92 11.70 18.19
N THR A 141 12.63 12.81 18.12
CA THR A 141 13.90 12.94 18.84
C THR A 141 13.59 12.82 20.34
N VAL A 142 14.19 11.83 20.98
CA VAL A 142 14.15 11.76 22.45
C VAL A 142 14.86 13.01 22.93
N ARG A 143 14.10 13.97 23.48
CA ARG A 143 14.69 15.09 24.18
C ARG A 143 15.34 14.55 25.45
N ASN A 144 16.64 14.50 25.48
CA ASN A 144 17.37 14.36 26.74
C ASN A 144 17.05 15.58 27.57
N LYS A 145 16.30 15.36 28.63
CA LYS A 145 16.14 16.35 29.66
C LYS A 145 17.39 16.36 30.56
#